data_e7793fc506e55e4106e1829867e8ea4d
#
_entry.id   e7793fc506e55e4106e1829867e8ea4d
#
_cell.length_a   1.000
_cell.length_b   1.000
_cell.length_c   1.000
_cell.angle_alpha   90.00
_cell.angle_beta   90.00
_cell.angle_gamma   90.00
#
_symmetry.space_group_name_H-M   'P 1'
#
loop_
_entity.id
_entity.type
_entity.pdbx_description
1 polymer ?
#
loop_
_entity_poly.entity_id
_entity_poly.type
_entity_poly.pdbx_seq_one_letter_code
_entity_poly.pdbx_strand_id
1 'polypeptide(L)'
;EEASIIIPAIDQLAEQKIQAFGPYPADEFFGNGHFVEFDGIMAMYHDQATTPFHSLYTEDGVLFTAGLPLVHTAANTTPSYSITGCNEADAISFRHAIYLALDAFCNREDYDEAYENPLPKLYHEKRDESEKVRFSIPKKKG
;
A
#
# COMPACT_ATOMS: atom_id res chain seq x y z
N GLU A 1 5.87 -2.64 22.90
CA GLU A 1 6.17 -2.29 21.48
C GLU A 1 5.22 -1.20 20.97
N GLU A 2 3.91 -1.27 21.28
CA GLU A 2 2.90 -0.32 20.81
C GLU A 2 3.23 1.12 21.24
N ALA A 3 3.48 1.33 22.52
CA ALA A 3 3.74 2.68 23.08
C ALA A 3 5.13 3.23 22.72
N SER A 4 6.12 2.36 22.49
CA SER A 4 7.51 2.78 22.29
C SER A 4 7.95 2.82 20.83
N ILE A 5 7.25 2.13 19.93
CA ILE A 5 7.65 1.98 18.54
C ILE A 5 6.50 2.37 17.61
N ILE A 6 5.32 1.75 17.76
CA ILE A 6 4.22 1.90 16.81
C ILE A 6 3.58 3.29 16.90
N ILE A 7 3.24 3.77 18.08
CA ILE A 7 2.64 5.10 18.25
C ILE A 7 3.58 6.21 17.76
N PRO A 8 4.87 6.24 18.13
CA PRO A 8 5.80 7.21 17.57
C PRO A 8 5.97 7.12 16.04
N ALA A 9 5.88 5.92 15.46
CA ALA A 9 5.93 5.76 14.01
C ALA A 9 4.69 6.35 13.33
N ILE A 10 3.49 6.15 13.89
CA ILE A 10 2.25 6.76 13.40
C ILE A 10 2.34 8.28 13.46
N ASP A 11 2.86 8.86 14.56
CA ASP A 11 3.04 10.30 14.68
C ASP A 11 4.02 10.86 13.62
N GLN A 12 5.10 10.14 13.32
CA GLN A 12 6.03 10.52 12.23
C GLN A 12 5.38 10.44 10.84
N LEU A 13 4.51 9.46 10.60
CA LEU A 13 3.74 9.37 9.35
C LEU A 13 2.79 10.55 9.19
N ALA A 14 2.15 10.99 10.28
CA ALA A 14 1.29 12.17 10.28
C ALA A 14 2.06 13.45 9.91
N GLU A 15 3.30 13.63 10.39
CA GLU A 15 4.18 14.73 9.98
C GLU A 15 4.50 14.71 8.48
N GLN A 16 4.59 13.52 7.88
CA GLN A 16 4.78 13.33 6.44
C GLN A 16 3.47 13.43 5.63
N LYS A 17 2.34 13.78 6.27
CA LYS A 17 1.00 13.86 5.67
C LYS A 17 0.47 12.51 5.18
N ILE A 18 0.93 11.42 5.76
CA ILE A 18 0.40 10.08 5.54
C ILE A 18 -0.61 9.80 6.66
N GLN A 19 -1.86 9.50 6.26
CA GLN A 19 -2.91 9.17 7.20
C GLN A 19 -2.75 7.73 7.68
N ALA A 20 -2.29 7.55 8.90
CA ALA A 20 -2.18 6.26 9.56
C ALA A 20 -2.90 6.31 10.90
N PHE A 21 -3.67 5.28 11.20
CA PHE A 21 -4.49 5.18 12.41
C PHE A 21 -4.19 3.88 13.14
N GLY A 22 -4.27 3.90 14.46
CA GLY A 22 -4.03 2.72 15.31
C GLY A 22 -3.14 3.06 16.51
N PRO A 23 -2.55 2.06 17.17
CA PRO A 23 -2.78 0.63 16.94
C PRO A 23 -4.16 0.16 17.42
N TYR A 24 -4.73 -0.82 16.74
CA TYR A 24 -6.00 -1.45 17.11
C TYR A 24 -5.78 -2.91 17.50
N PRO A 25 -6.51 -3.44 18.51
CA PRO A 25 -6.56 -4.87 18.74
C PRO A 25 -7.15 -5.60 17.53
N ALA A 26 -6.48 -6.66 17.06
CA ALA A 26 -6.88 -7.32 15.81
C ALA A 26 -8.26 -7.96 15.89
N ASP A 27 -8.59 -8.56 17.03
CA ASP A 27 -9.89 -9.20 17.29
C ASP A 27 -11.04 -8.18 17.23
N GLU A 28 -10.87 -7.03 17.86
CA GLU A 28 -11.87 -5.96 17.86
C GLU A 28 -11.98 -5.29 16.48
N PHE A 29 -10.86 -5.03 15.83
CA PHE A 29 -10.80 -4.38 14.52
C PHE A 29 -11.53 -5.19 13.45
N PHE A 30 -11.25 -6.47 13.36
CA PHE A 30 -11.92 -7.36 12.41
C PHE A 30 -13.31 -7.80 12.89
N GLY A 31 -13.49 -8.04 14.17
CA GLY A 31 -14.77 -8.48 14.75
C GLY A 31 -15.89 -7.45 14.61
N ASN A 32 -15.56 -6.16 14.68
CA ASN A 32 -16.52 -5.06 14.51
C ASN A 32 -16.63 -4.57 13.05
N GLY A 33 -15.87 -5.12 12.12
CA GLY A 33 -15.92 -4.76 10.72
C GLY A 33 -15.27 -3.42 10.37
N HIS A 34 -14.42 -2.86 11.23
CA HIS A 34 -13.75 -1.58 10.99
C HIS A 34 -12.84 -1.60 9.76
N PHE A 35 -12.42 -2.75 9.31
CA PHE A 35 -11.53 -2.91 8.15
C PHE A 35 -12.11 -2.33 6.85
N VAL A 36 -13.42 -2.18 6.73
CA VAL A 36 -14.07 -1.59 5.53
C VAL A 36 -13.88 -0.08 5.41
N GLU A 37 -13.44 0.58 6.48
CA GLU A 37 -13.24 2.02 6.52
C GLU A 37 -11.84 2.45 6.05
N PHE A 38 -10.95 1.48 5.77
CA PHE A 38 -9.54 1.73 5.44
C PHE A 38 -9.19 1.20 4.05
N ASP A 39 -8.33 1.93 3.34
CA ASP A 39 -7.80 1.52 2.03
C ASP A 39 -6.75 0.41 2.15
N GLY A 40 -6.07 0.32 3.29
CA GLY A 40 -5.03 -0.67 3.55
C GLY A 40 -4.87 -0.95 5.04
N ILE A 41 -4.47 -2.16 5.36
CA ILE A 41 -4.27 -2.64 6.72
C ILE A 41 -2.87 -3.19 6.85
N MET A 42 -2.13 -2.72 7.85
CA MET A 42 -0.81 -3.23 8.20
C MET A 42 -0.91 -4.06 9.49
N ALA A 43 -0.68 -5.34 9.37
CA ALA A 43 -0.60 -6.25 10.52
C ALA A 43 0.86 -6.49 10.92
N MET A 44 1.12 -6.52 12.23
CA MET A 44 2.48 -6.74 12.73
C MET A 44 2.92 -8.21 12.64
N TYR A 45 1.95 -9.12 12.71
CA TYR A 45 2.20 -10.56 12.67
C TYR A 45 1.41 -11.21 11.54
N HIS A 46 1.99 -12.25 10.96
CA HIS A 46 1.43 -12.97 9.82
C HIS A 46 0.01 -13.49 10.06
N ASP A 47 -0.23 -14.10 11.20
CA ASP A 47 -1.52 -14.68 11.58
C ASP A 47 -2.62 -13.63 11.79
N GLN A 48 -2.26 -12.43 12.22
CA GLN A 48 -3.19 -11.30 12.37
C GLN A 48 -3.77 -10.84 11.02
N ALA A 49 -3.04 -11.01 9.93
CA ALA A 49 -3.51 -10.66 8.58
C ALA A 49 -4.14 -11.86 7.86
N THR A 50 -3.49 -13.03 7.92
CA THR A 50 -3.91 -14.19 7.12
C THR A 50 -5.17 -14.84 7.62
N THR A 51 -5.41 -14.89 8.93
CA THR A 51 -6.62 -15.47 9.51
C THR A 51 -7.89 -14.74 9.05
N PRO A 52 -8.02 -13.40 9.23
CA PRO A 52 -9.20 -12.68 8.73
C PRO A 52 -9.25 -12.67 7.20
N PHE A 53 -8.11 -12.60 6.51
CA PHE A 53 -8.06 -12.65 5.07
C PHE A 53 -8.69 -13.95 4.52
N HIS A 54 -8.26 -15.11 5.00
CA HIS A 54 -8.81 -16.39 4.58
C HIS A 54 -10.25 -16.62 5.06
N SER A 55 -10.71 -15.90 6.09
CA SER A 55 -12.10 -15.97 6.53
C SER A 55 -13.05 -15.16 5.67
N LEU A 56 -12.55 -14.08 5.08
CA LEU A 56 -13.34 -13.16 4.26
C LEU A 56 -13.20 -13.43 2.74
N TYR A 57 -11.99 -13.82 2.30
CA TYR A 57 -11.62 -13.97 0.89
C TYR A 57 -10.87 -15.28 0.67
N THR A 58 -11.60 -16.34 0.37
CA THR A 58 -11.02 -17.69 0.24
C THR A 58 -10.45 -18.01 -1.13
N GLU A 59 -10.92 -17.36 -2.21
CA GLU A 59 -10.68 -17.83 -3.57
C GLU A 59 -9.78 -16.92 -4.41
N ASP A 60 -9.71 -15.61 -4.15
CA ASP A 60 -9.08 -14.63 -5.04
C ASP A 60 -7.75 -14.07 -4.51
N GLY A 61 -7.22 -14.61 -3.44
CA GLY A 61 -6.06 -14.08 -2.75
C GLY A 61 -4.76 -14.22 -3.53
N VAL A 62 -3.96 -13.15 -3.56
CA VAL A 62 -2.61 -13.14 -4.11
C VAL A 62 -1.63 -12.68 -3.05
N LEU A 63 -0.54 -13.41 -2.91
CA LEU A 63 0.60 -13.01 -2.10
C LEU A 63 1.58 -12.22 -2.99
N PHE A 64 1.92 -10.99 -2.60
CA PHE A 64 2.95 -10.17 -3.22
C PHE A 64 4.07 -9.91 -2.21
N THR A 65 5.30 -10.26 -2.56
CA THR A 65 6.46 -9.99 -1.70
C THR A 65 7.13 -8.69 -2.13
N ALA A 66 6.94 -7.64 -1.34
CA ALA A 66 7.53 -6.33 -1.58
C ALA A 66 8.99 -6.25 -1.10
N GLY A 67 9.74 -5.28 -1.63
CA GLY A 67 11.12 -5.00 -1.20
C GLY A 67 12.21 -5.88 -1.82
N LEU A 68 11.86 -6.76 -2.75
CA LEU A 68 12.82 -7.57 -3.50
C LEU A 68 13.24 -6.88 -4.81
N PRO A 69 14.46 -7.12 -5.30
CA PRO A 69 14.91 -6.63 -6.60
C PRO A 69 14.18 -7.30 -7.78
N LEU A 70 13.50 -8.39 -7.54
CA LEU A 70 12.67 -9.11 -8.50
C LEU A 70 11.20 -9.04 -8.09
N VAL A 71 10.29 -9.26 -9.04
CA VAL A 71 8.87 -9.40 -8.77
C VAL A 71 8.58 -10.82 -8.31
N HIS A 72 7.99 -10.97 -7.14
CA HIS A 72 7.57 -12.25 -6.61
C HIS A 72 6.10 -12.21 -6.19
N THR A 73 5.30 -13.05 -6.83
CA THR A 73 3.89 -13.26 -6.53
C THR A 73 3.60 -14.74 -6.35
N ALA A 74 2.63 -15.06 -5.56
CA ALA A 74 2.15 -16.44 -5.39
C ALA A 74 0.63 -16.45 -5.19
N ALA A 75 -0.01 -17.56 -5.55
CA ALA A 75 -1.39 -17.78 -5.17
C ALA A 75 -1.50 -17.91 -3.64
N ASN A 76 -2.41 -17.15 -3.04
CA ASN A 76 -2.66 -17.23 -1.60
C ASN A 76 -3.76 -18.25 -1.31
N THR A 77 -3.47 -19.51 -1.61
CA THR A 77 -4.38 -20.63 -1.41
C THR A 77 -3.87 -21.54 -0.31
N THR A 78 -4.77 -22.07 0.52
CA THR A 78 -4.43 -23.10 1.47
C THR A 78 -4.35 -24.46 0.77
N PRO A 79 -3.37 -25.33 1.11
CA PRO A 79 -3.32 -26.68 0.58
C PRO A 79 -4.60 -27.45 0.91
N SER A 80 -5.32 -27.90 -0.11
CA SER A 80 -6.53 -28.71 0.07
C SER A 80 -6.23 -30.16 -0.31
N TYR A 81 -5.85 -30.95 0.68
CA TYR A 81 -5.54 -32.36 0.48
C TYR A 81 -6.77 -33.20 0.08
N SER A 82 -7.98 -32.73 0.42
CA SER A 82 -9.23 -33.42 0.10
C SER A 82 -9.54 -33.49 -1.41
N ILE A 83 -9.07 -32.51 -2.20
CA ILE A 83 -9.30 -32.46 -3.65
C ILE A 83 -8.08 -32.94 -4.46
N THR A 84 -7.06 -33.46 -3.78
CA THR A 84 -5.84 -33.94 -4.45
C THR A 84 -6.19 -35.10 -5.38
N GLY A 85 -5.86 -34.94 -6.68
CA GLY A 85 -6.15 -35.94 -7.71
C GLY A 85 -7.58 -35.90 -8.28
N CYS A 86 -8.47 -35.05 -7.76
CA CYS A 86 -9.86 -34.96 -8.23
C CYS A 86 -10.01 -34.03 -9.45
N ASN A 87 -9.00 -33.27 -9.81
CA ASN A 87 -9.03 -32.24 -10.88
C ASN A 87 -10.09 -31.13 -10.62
N GLU A 88 -10.32 -30.79 -9.35
CA GLU A 88 -11.29 -29.80 -8.89
C GLU A 88 -10.62 -28.49 -8.42
N ALA A 89 -9.29 -28.42 -8.46
CA ALA A 89 -8.55 -27.23 -8.01
C ALA A 89 -8.85 -26.00 -8.88
N ASP A 90 -9.23 -24.88 -8.24
CA ASP A 90 -9.43 -23.63 -8.94
C ASP A 90 -8.08 -22.91 -9.22
N ALA A 91 -7.96 -22.41 -10.44
CA ALA A 91 -6.76 -21.70 -10.91
C ALA A 91 -6.90 -20.16 -10.81
N ILE A 92 -7.99 -19.63 -10.25
CA ILE A 92 -8.27 -18.18 -10.26
C ILE A 92 -7.16 -17.42 -9.52
N SER A 93 -6.84 -17.79 -8.30
CA SER A 93 -5.80 -17.13 -7.50
C SER A 93 -4.42 -17.18 -8.18
N PHE A 94 -4.06 -18.32 -8.80
CA PHE A 94 -2.81 -18.44 -9.55
C PHE A 94 -2.79 -17.55 -10.80
N ARG A 95 -3.91 -17.45 -11.50
CA ARG A 95 -4.06 -16.55 -12.67
C ARG A 95 -3.90 -15.08 -12.26
N HIS A 96 -4.53 -14.68 -11.15
CA HIS A 96 -4.39 -13.34 -10.60
C HIS A 96 -2.96 -13.04 -10.17
N ALA A 97 -2.25 -14.02 -9.62
CA ALA A 97 -0.83 -13.87 -9.29
C ALA A 97 0.04 -13.60 -10.52
N ILE A 98 -0.25 -14.26 -11.66
CA ILE A 98 0.46 -14.01 -12.93
C ILE A 98 0.17 -12.59 -13.42
N TYR A 99 -1.10 -12.15 -13.44
CA TYR A 99 -1.44 -10.81 -13.90
C TYR A 99 -0.80 -9.73 -13.02
N LEU A 100 -0.87 -9.89 -11.70
CA LEU A 100 -0.20 -8.96 -10.78
C LEU A 100 1.32 -8.92 -11.00
N ALA A 101 1.94 -10.06 -11.30
CA ALA A 101 3.37 -10.10 -11.59
C ALA A 101 3.72 -9.31 -12.85
N LEU A 102 2.92 -9.45 -13.92
CA LEU A 102 3.10 -8.71 -15.17
C LEU A 102 2.90 -7.21 -14.96
N ASP A 103 1.82 -6.81 -14.29
CA ASP A 103 1.54 -5.40 -14.01
C ASP A 103 2.63 -4.77 -13.16
N ALA A 104 3.09 -5.46 -12.11
CA ALA A 104 4.16 -4.96 -11.26
C ALA A 104 5.50 -4.85 -11.98
N PHE A 105 5.79 -5.78 -12.90
CA PHE A 105 6.99 -5.75 -13.71
C PHE A 105 6.97 -4.57 -14.69
N CYS A 106 5.90 -4.42 -15.47
CA CYS A 106 5.75 -3.32 -16.41
C CYS A 106 5.78 -1.95 -15.71
N ASN A 107 5.06 -1.82 -14.60
CA ASN A 107 5.05 -0.56 -13.82
C ASN A 107 6.43 -0.21 -13.26
N ARG A 108 7.27 -1.20 -12.90
CA ARG A 108 8.65 -0.95 -12.47
C ARG A 108 9.52 -0.49 -13.63
N GLU A 109 9.42 -1.13 -14.79
CA GLU A 109 10.17 -0.71 -15.99
C GLU A 109 9.80 0.72 -16.40
N ASP A 110 8.51 1.03 -16.48
CA ASP A 110 8.02 2.38 -16.81
C ASP A 110 8.50 3.43 -15.80
N TYR A 111 8.51 3.08 -14.51
CA TYR A 111 9.01 3.97 -13.46
C TYR A 111 10.53 4.18 -13.61
N ASP A 112 11.30 3.12 -13.75
CA ASP A 112 12.75 3.19 -13.85
C ASP A 112 13.18 3.95 -15.11
N GLU A 113 12.52 3.73 -16.26
CA GLU A 113 12.75 4.47 -17.50
C GLU A 113 12.47 5.97 -17.31
N ALA A 114 11.35 6.32 -16.69
CA ALA A 114 10.99 7.72 -16.44
C ALA A 114 11.98 8.46 -15.51
N TYR A 115 12.59 7.73 -14.58
CA TYR A 115 13.53 8.26 -13.60
C TYR A 115 15.00 8.06 -13.94
N GLU A 116 15.34 7.38 -15.02
CA GLU A 116 16.73 7.16 -15.47
C GLU A 116 17.45 8.50 -15.72
N ASN A 117 16.73 9.49 -16.27
CA ASN A 117 17.29 10.82 -16.55
C ASN A 117 16.30 11.94 -16.15
N PRO A 118 16.06 12.14 -14.85
CA PRO A 118 15.06 13.08 -14.38
C PRO A 118 15.47 14.53 -14.73
N LEU A 119 14.50 15.31 -15.17
CA LEU A 119 14.72 16.74 -15.38
C LEU A 119 15.17 17.41 -14.07
N PRO A 120 16.15 18.31 -14.09
CA PRO A 120 16.56 19.04 -12.90
C PRO A 120 15.37 19.83 -12.34
N LYS A 121 15.16 19.78 -11.03
CA LYS A 121 14.13 20.58 -10.36
C LYS A 121 14.44 22.07 -10.57
N LEU A 122 13.60 22.76 -11.34
CA LEU A 122 13.73 24.20 -11.61
C LEU A 122 13.31 25.08 -10.42
N TYR A 123 12.67 24.48 -9.40
CA TYR A 123 12.19 25.19 -8.23
C TYR A 123 12.90 24.69 -6.97
N HIS A 124 13.44 25.61 -6.18
CA HIS A 124 13.91 25.29 -4.83
C HIS A 124 12.72 24.87 -3.98
N GLU A 125 12.85 23.77 -3.22
CA GLU A 125 11.80 23.25 -2.34
C GLU A 125 11.39 24.21 -1.20
N LYS A 126 12.23 25.20 -0.90
CA LYS A 126 11.90 26.30 0.00
C LYS A 126 11.62 27.55 -0.83
N ARG A 127 10.34 27.77 -1.12
CA ARG A 127 9.87 29.07 -1.55
C ARG A 127 10.04 30.00 -0.36
N ASP A 128 11.04 30.85 -0.39
CA ASP A 128 11.19 31.90 0.61
C ASP A 128 9.93 32.79 0.52
N GLU A 129 9.13 32.81 1.59
CA GLU A 129 7.91 33.62 1.64
C GLU A 129 8.18 35.11 1.55
N SER A 130 9.45 35.53 1.69
CA SER A 130 9.88 36.92 1.53
C SER A 130 9.78 37.43 0.09
N GLU A 131 9.75 36.57 -0.92
CA GLU A 131 9.60 36.94 -2.34
C GLU A 131 8.15 36.96 -2.85
N LYS A 132 7.16 37.18 -1.99
CA LYS A 132 5.81 37.49 -2.45
C LYS A 132 5.82 38.84 -3.16
N VAL A 133 5.98 38.80 -4.49
CA VAL A 133 5.76 39.99 -5.32
C VAL A 133 4.33 40.48 -5.07
N ARG A 134 4.20 41.58 -4.30
CA ARG A 134 2.92 42.26 -4.10
C ARG A 134 2.63 43.04 -5.36
N PHE A 135 1.74 42.51 -6.21
CA PHE A 135 1.18 43.31 -7.30
C PHE A 135 0.32 44.42 -6.68
N SER A 136 0.83 45.65 -6.66
CA SER A 136 0.03 46.82 -6.34
C SER A 136 -0.88 47.12 -7.52
N ILE A 137 -2.17 46.98 -7.38
CA ILE A 137 -3.16 47.40 -8.37
C ILE A 137 -3.14 48.93 -8.40
N PRO A 138 -2.83 49.59 -9.53
CA PRO A 138 -2.85 51.07 -9.61
C PRO A 138 -4.28 51.53 -9.39
N LYS A 139 -4.48 52.40 -8.36
CA LYS A 139 -5.78 53.05 -8.15
C LYS A 139 -6.07 53.92 -9.36
N LYS A 140 -7.22 53.67 -10.03
CA LYS A 140 -7.77 54.60 -11.03
C LYS A 140 -7.98 55.97 -10.36
N LYS A 141 -7.29 56.99 -10.85
CA LYS A 141 -7.63 58.38 -10.50
C LYS A 141 -8.98 58.67 -11.14
N GLY A 142 -9.98 59.02 -10.29
CA GLY A 142 -11.23 59.62 -10.71
C GLY A 142 -11.03 61.07 -11.09
#